data_45d720c76070b6af337350e8a855637d
#
_entry.id   45d720c76070b6af337350e8a855637d
#
_cell.length_a   1.000
_cell.length_b   1.000
_cell.length_c   1.000
_cell.angle_alpha   90.00
_cell.angle_beta   90.00
_cell.angle_gamma   90.00
#
_symmetry.space_group_name_H-M   'P 1'
#
loop_
_entity.id
_entity.type
_entity.pdbx_description
1 polymer ?
#
loop_
_entity_poly.entity_id
_entity_poly.type
_entity_poly.pdbx_seq_one_letter_code
_entity_poly.pdbx_strand_id
1 'polypeptide(L)'
;MRKAFICPTKYVQGENELLNLGYFVETYGKSALLIAHPEDIKRVKDKLDATAKKFNIEFVEGGFKGECSRQEVKRLQDLAKEMKCDCTVGLGGGKALDTAKCVAEGEKLIVVPTIAATDAPTSHSAVLYTEDGSFDDYAYFKASPSVVLVDTEVIAKAPTRFLVAGMGDALSTYFEARATSSSFTKVNAGLPCGVREEKCRPAIGTNASLALAKLCYETLLEDGKKAKDACDCNCVTKSLENIVETNILLSGLGFESGGLAAAHAIHDGLTILEGTHGYFHGEKVAFGTIAQLVLENAPKE
;
A
#
# COMPACT_ATOMS: atom_id res chain seq x y z
N MET A 1 14.06 14.52 -21.65
CA MET A 1 13.44 14.37 -20.32
C MET A 1 13.67 12.95 -19.83
N ARG A 2 14.00 12.75 -18.57
CA ARG A 2 14.10 11.40 -17.97
C ARG A 2 12.72 10.97 -17.50
N LYS A 3 12.33 9.75 -17.82
CA LYS A 3 11.08 9.13 -17.33
C LYS A 3 11.42 7.93 -16.45
N ALA A 4 10.61 7.66 -15.43
CA ALA A 4 10.78 6.51 -14.57
C ALA A 4 9.43 5.85 -14.27
N PHE A 5 9.49 4.54 -14.02
CA PHE A 5 8.37 3.72 -13.61
C PHE A 5 8.91 2.64 -12.65
N ILE A 6 8.25 2.44 -11.54
CA ILE A 6 8.58 1.40 -10.55
C ILE A 6 7.33 0.58 -10.23
N CYS A 7 7.52 -0.69 -9.94
CA CYS A 7 6.42 -1.58 -9.56
C CYS A 7 6.97 -2.75 -8.70
N PRO A 8 6.12 -3.44 -7.95
CA PRO A 8 6.46 -4.73 -7.34
C PRO A 8 6.94 -5.75 -8.38
N THR A 9 7.80 -6.68 -7.95
CA THR A 9 8.23 -7.76 -8.85
C THR A 9 7.07 -8.67 -9.21
N LYS A 10 6.17 -8.93 -8.26
CA LYS A 10 4.95 -9.72 -8.46
C LYS A 10 3.78 -9.08 -7.70
N TYR A 11 2.64 -9.06 -8.35
CA TYR A 11 1.34 -8.84 -7.74
C TYR A 11 0.49 -10.06 -7.99
N VAL A 12 -0.10 -10.62 -6.94
CA VAL A 12 -0.96 -11.81 -7.01
C VAL A 12 -2.21 -11.54 -6.20
N GLN A 13 -3.37 -11.72 -6.81
CA GLN A 13 -4.66 -11.47 -6.20
C GLN A 13 -5.63 -12.60 -6.50
N GLY A 14 -6.43 -12.95 -5.53
CA GLY A 14 -7.54 -13.88 -5.71
C GLY A 14 -8.11 -14.35 -4.37
N GLU A 15 -9.20 -15.09 -4.46
CA GLU A 15 -9.82 -15.71 -3.31
C GLU A 15 -8.94 -16.85 -2.78
N ASN A 16 -8.68 -16.87 -1.48
CA ASN A 16 -7.83 -17.84 -0.80
C ASN A 16 -6.33 -17.81 -1.18
N GLU A 17 -5.84 -16.70 -1.75
CA GLU A 17 -4.41 -16.61 -2.10
C GLU A 17 -3.46 -16.66 -0.90
N LEU A 18 -3.91 -16.35 0.30
CA LEU A 18 -3.11 -16.49 1.52
C LEU A 18 -2.66 -17.96 1.76
N LEU A 19 -3.40 -18.94 1.26
CA LEU A 19 -2.99 -20.36 1.31
C LEU A 19 -1.76 -20.67 0.45
N ASN A 20 -1.35 -19.75 -0.41
CA ASN A 20 -0.17 -19.85 -1.26
C ASN A 20 1.01 -19.01 -0.75
N LEU A 21 0.88 -18.30 0.40
CA LEU A 21 1.95 -17.49 0.99
C LEU A 21 3.26 -18.29 1.15
N GLY A 22 3.16 -19.54 1.60
CA GLY A 22 4.32 -20.39 1.79
C GLY A 22 5.13 -20.66 0.52
N TYR A 23 4.49 -20.70 -0.65
CA TYR A 23 5.18 -20.81 -1.94
C TYR A 23 6.13 -19.62 -2.17
N PHE A 24 5.72 -18.42 -1.80
CA PHE A 24 6.55 -17.23 -1.95
C PHE A 24 7.66 -17.16 -0.90
N VAL A 25 7.36 -17.55 0.35
CA VAL A 25 8.39 -17.64 1.42
C VAL A 25 9.46 -18.65 1.03
N GLU A 26 9.08 -19.83 0.51
CA GLU A 26 10.00 -20.90 0.10
C GLU A 26 11.02 -20.45 -0.95
N THR A 27 10.72 -19.43 -1.75
CA THR A 27 11.71 -18.87 -2.71
C THR A 27 12.90 -18.21 -2.02
N TYR A 28 12.78 -17.84 -0.76
CA TYR A 28 13.85 -17.20 0.05
C TYR A 28 14.45 -18.14 1.09
N GLY A 29 13.68 -19.11 1.58
CA GLY A 29 14.09 -20.07 2.62
C GLY A 29 12.90 -20.72 3.30
N LYS A 30 13.05 -21.07 4.57
CA LYS A 30 12.02 -21.80 5.32
C LYS A 30 11.48 -21.01 6.53
N SER A 31 12.08 -19.87 6.84
CA SER A 31 11.70 -19.05 8.00
C SER A 31 11.39 -17.62 7.57
N ALA A 32 10.24 -17.10 7.99
CA ALA A 32 9.84 -15.73 7.72
C ALA A 32 9.49 -14.97 9.01
N LEU A 33 10.03 -13.75 9.16
CA LEU A 33 9.54 -12.83 10.18
C LEU A 33 8.16 -12.35 9.79
N LEU A 34 7.12 -12.67 10.58
CA LEU A 34 5.76 -12.20 10.38
C LEU A 34 5.50 -10.95 11.20
N ILE A 35 5.33 -9.82 10.52
CA ILE A 35 5.01 -8.52 11.12
C ILE A 35 3.52 -8.27 10.90
N ALA A 36 2.73 -8.42 11.96
CA ALA A 36 1.29 -8.27 11.93
C ALA A 36 0.76 -7.92 13.32
N HIS A 37 -0.37 -7.21 13.36
CA HIS A 37 -1.08 -7.01 14.60
C HIS A 37 -1.70 -8.34 15.05
N PRO A 38 -1.73 -8.67 16.37
CA PRO A 38 -2.28 -9.93 16.87
C PRO A 38 -3.70 -10.24 16.39
N GLU A 39 -4.54 -9.22 16.26
CA GLU A 39 -5.92 -9.40 15.76
C GLU A 39 -5.96 -9.76 14.26
N ASP A 40 -5.03 -9.25 13.45
CA ASP A 40 -4.91 -9.67 12.04
C ASP A 40 -4.46 -11.12 11.93
N ILE A 41 -3.47 -11.53 12.73
CA ILE A 41 -3.03 -12.94 12.80
C ILE A 41 -4.21 -13.84 13.16
N LYS A 42 -4.98 -13.47 14.19
CA LYS A 42 -6.14 -14.23 14.64
C LYS A 42 -7.21 -14.39 13.56
N ARG A 43 -7.46 -13.34 12.79
CA ARG A 43 -8.44 -13.36 11.68
C ARG A 43 -8.09 -14.37 10.58
N VAL A 44 -6.80 -14.59 10.33
CA VAL A 44 -6.31 -15.41 9.21
C VAL A 44 -5.53 -16.63 9.67
N LYS A 45 -5.60 -16.96 10.96
CA LYS A 45 -4.77 -18.00 11.58
C LYS A 45 -4.88 -19.34 10.85
N ASP A 46 -6.08 -19.79 10.53
CA ASP A 46 -6.29 -21.08 9.86
C ASP A 46 -5.58 -21.14 8.49
N LYS A 47 -5.59 -20.03 7.74
CA LYS A 47 -4.88 -19.92 6.47
C LYS A 47 -3.35 -19.89 6.65
N LEU A 48 -2.85 -19.18 7.68
CA LEU A 48 -1.43 -19.15 8.01
C LEU A 48 -0.93 -20.54 8.42
N ASP A 49 -1.64 -21.22 9.30
CA ASP A 49 -1.29 -22.57 9.74
C ASP A 49 -1.33 -23.56 8.55
N ALA A 50 -2.33 -23.45 7.69
CA ALA A 50 -2.47 -24.30 6.51
C ALA A 50 -1.32 -24.11 5.50
N THR A 51 -0.97 -22.86 5.18
CA THR A 51 0.15 -22.55 4.26
C THR A 51 1.49 -22.95 4.87
N ALA A 52 1.72 -22.71 6.17
CA ALA A 52 2.92 -23.11 6.87
C ALA A 52 3.14 -24.63 6.80
N LYS A 53 2.08 -25.40 7.08
CA LYS A 53 2.10 -26.86 6.98
C LYS A 53 2.32 -27.35 5.56
N LYS A 54 1.60 -26.77 4.57
CA LYS A 54 1.65 -27.18 3.15
C LYS A 54 3.06 -27.04 2.56
N PHE A 55 3.77 -25.96 2.90
CA PHE A 55 5.07 -25.64 2.33
C PHE A 55 6.26 -25.93 3.27
N ASN A 56 5.98 -26.46 4.47
CA ASN A 56 6.98 -26.71 5.51
C ASN A 56 7.84 -25.49 5.78
N ILE A 57 7.17 -24.36 6.12
CA ILE A 57 7.78 -23.10 6.51
C ILE A 57 7.40 -22.74 7.93
N GLU A 58 8.20 -21.88 8.55
CA GLU A 58 7.98 -21.33 9.88
C GLU A 58 7.73 -19.83 9.83
N PHE A 59 6.71 -19.38 10.56
CA PHE A 59 6.50 -17.96 10.82
C PHE A 59 6.98 -17.61 12.21
N VAL A 60 7.96 -16.72 12.29
CA VAL A 60 8.39 -16.09 13.54
C VAL A 60 7.55 -14.84 13.76
N GLU A 61 6.64 -14.89 14.71
CA GLU A 61 5.76 -13.76 15.01
C GLU A 61 6.55 -12.59 15.61
N GLY A 62 6.55 -11.43 14.96
CA GLY A 62 7.26 -10.23 15.39
C GLY A 62 6.62 -9.50 16.56
N GLY A 63 5.33 -9.75 16.84
CA GLY A 63 4.58 -9.07 17.89
C GLY A 63 4.51 -7.55 17.65
N PHE A 64 4.00 -7.13 16.48
CA PHE A 64 3.92 -5.73 16.06
C PHE A 64 3.09 -4.88 17.04
N LYS A 65 3.64 -3.73 17.43
CA LYS A 65 3.10 -2.88 18.50
C LYS A 65 2.15 -1.77 18.02
N GLY A 66 1.86 -1.73 16.72
CA GLY A 66 0.84 -0.85 16.16
C GLY A 66 1.36 0.39 15.43
N GLU A 67 2.58 0.86 15.71
CA GLU A 67 3.16 2.02 15.04
C GLU A 67 4.44 1.67 14.25
N CYS A 68 4.58 2.28 13.06
CA CYS A 68 5.80 2.19 12.26
C CYS A 68 6.83 3.19 12.78
N SER A 69 7.42 2.90 13.95
CA SER A 69 8.45 3.75 14.56
C SER A 69 9.86 3.22 14.35
N ARG A 70 10.85 4.12 14.37
CA ARG A 70 12.28 3.72 14.24
C ARG A 70 12.69 2.69 15.29
N GLN A 71 12.15 2.80 16.51
CA GLN A 71 12.42 1.87 17.60
C GLN A 71 11.80 0.50 17.32
N GLU A 72 10.56 0.44 16.85
CA GLU A 72 9.89 -0.81 16.51
C GLU A 72 10.56 -1.51 15.31
N VAL A 73 10.93 -0.74 14.28
CA VAL A 73 11.73 -1.26 13.14
C VAL A 73 13.03 -1.88 13.62
N LYS A 74 13.78 -1.18 14.47
CA LYS A 74 15.05 -1.70 15.02
C LYS A 74 14.84 -2.98 15.82
N ARG A 75 13.84 -3.03 16.69
CA ARG A 75 13.50 -4.23 17.48
C ARG A 75 13.22 -5.44 16.58
N LEU A 76 12.44 -5.24 15.52
CA LEU A 76 12.07 -6.29 14.59
C LEU A 76 13.23 -6.73 13.70
N GLN A 77 14.12 -5.81 13.31
CA GLN A 77 15.36 -6.15 12.60
C GLN A 77 16.29 -7.01 13.47
N ASP A 78 16.40 -6.69 14.75
CA ASP A 78 17.21 -7.47 15.68
C ASP A 78 16.64 -8.88 15.91
N LEU A 79 15.29 -8.97 16.05
CA LEU A 79 14.58 -10.25 16.13
C LEU A 79 14.79 -11.10 14.87
N ALA A 80 14.67 -10.50 13.68
CA ALA A 80 14.89 -11.21 12.42
C ALA A 80 16.30 -11.83 12.33
N LYS A 81 17.32 -11.09 12.80
CA LYS A 81 18.71 -11.56 12.86
C LYS A 81 18.91 -12.67 13.88
N GLU A 82 18.36 -12.51 15.09
CA GLU A 82 18.44 -13.49 16.17
C GLU A 82 17.82 -14.83 15.76
N MET A 83 16.62 -14.75 15.17
CA MET A 83 15.86 -15.91 14.74
C MET A 83 16.29 -16.43 13.36
N LYS A 84 17.24 -15.76 12.69
CA LYS A 84 17.78 -16.10 11.36
C LYS A 84 16.67 -16.25 10.31
N CYS A 85 15.71 -15.32 10.29
CA CYS A 85 14.65 -15.31 9.29
C CYS A 85 15.22 -15.09 7.88
N ASP A 86 14.73 -15.84 6.91
CA ASP A 86 15.16 -15.80 5.51
C ASP A 86 14.54 -14.64 4.75
N CYS A 87 13.33 -14.20 5.16
CA CYS A 87 12.59 -13.10 4.56
C CYS A 87 11.65 -12.43 5.57
N THR A 88 11.03 -11.32 5.16
CA THR A 88 10.03 -10.60 5.94
C THR A 88 8.66 -10.68 5.27
N VAL A 89 7.63 -10.97 6.06
CA VAL A 89 6.22 -10.92 5.67
C VAL A 89 5.54 -9.84 6.49
N GLY A 90 5.03 -8.80 5.82
CA GLY A 90 4.14 -7.82 6.41
C GLY A 90 2.68 -8.21 6.16
N LEU A 91 1.87 -8.38 7.21
CA LEU A 91 0.46 -8.74 7.10
C LEU A 91 -0.40 -7.77 7.90
N GLY A 92 -1.33 -7.09 7.24
CA GLY A 92 -2.20 -6.11 7.91
C GLY A 92 -2.56 -4.90 7.08
N GLY A 93 -2.78 -3.78 7.74
CA GLY A 93 -2.98 -2.46 7.13
C GLY A 93 -1.66 -1.70 6.94
N GLY A 94 -1.73 -0.45 6.45
CA GLY A 94 -0.59 0.37 6.05
C GLY A 94 0.58 0.39 7.06
N LYS A 95 0.32 0.62 8.36
CA LYS A 95 1.37 0.70 9.39
C LYS A 95 2.17 -0.61 9.54
N ALA A 96 1.51 -1.77 9.48
CA ALA A 96 2.19 -3.06 9.54
C ALA A 96 3.03 -3.31 8.28
N LEU A 97 2.48 -2.96 7.09
CA LEU A 97 3.18 -3.10 5.82
C LEU A 97 4.38 -2.16 5.73
N ASP A 98 4.23 -0.90 6.16
CA ASP A 98 5.32 0.07 6.19
C ASP A 98 6.44 -0.34 7.15
N THR A 99 6.06 -0.88 8.33
CA THR A 99 7.05 -1.47 9.25
C THR A 99 7.80 -2.62 8.59
N ALA A 100 7.11 -3.50 7.87
CA ALA A 100 7.75 -4.60 7.15
C ALA A 100 8.70 -4.13 6.04
N LYS A 101 8.34 -3.07 5.31
CA LYS A 101 9.21 -2.43 4.32
C LYS A 101 10.48 -1.87 4.95
N CYS A 102 10.34 -1.17 6.10
CA CYS A 102 11.47 -0.63 6.85
C CYS A 102 12.38 -1.73 7.40
N VAL A 103 11.82 -2.82 7.91
CA VAL A 103 12.59 -3.97 8.43
C VAL A 103 13.36 -4.67 7.32
N ALA A 104 12.72 -4.88 6.18
CA ALA A 104 13.29 -5.58 5.02
C ALA A 104 14.21 -4.70 4.15
N GLU A 105 14.16 -3.38 4.32
CA GLU A 105 14.88 -2.41 3.47
C GLU A 105 14.64 -2.63 1.95
N GLY A 106 13.44 -3.12 1.61
CA GLY A 106 13.03 -3.42 0.24
C GLY A 106 13.56 -4.75 -0.34
N GLU A 107 14.21 -5.59 0.49
CA GLU A 107 14.76 -6.88 0.05
C GLU A 107 13.99 -8.05 0.64
N LYS A 108 13.73 -9.10 -0.16
CA LYS A 108 13.05 -10.33 0.29
C LYS A 108 11.77 -10.06 1.09
N LEU A 109 10.97 -9.14 0.59
CA LEU A 109 9.76 -8.64 1.25
C LEU A 109 8.50 -9.17 0.54
N ILE A 110 7.62 -9.75 1.33
CA ILE A 110 6.27 -10.12 0.92
C ILE A 110 5.29 -9.27 1.74
N VAL A 111 4.40 -8.54 1.09
CA VAL A 111 3.33 -7.81 1.76
C VAL A 111 1.98 -8.45 1.48
N VAL A 112 1.17 -8.57 2.54
CA VAL A 112 -0.14 -9.21 2.54
C VAL A 112 -1.15 -8.24 3.16
N PRO A 113 -1.75 -7.34 2.37
CA PRO A 113 -2.77 -6.44 2.87
C PRO A 113 -4.02 -7.21 3.31
N THR A 114 -4.51 -6.94 4.53
CA THR A 114 -5.76 -7.50 5.08
C THR A 114 -6.96 -6.59 4.88
N ILE A 115 -6.71 -5.39 4.39
CA ILE A 115 -7.68 -4.36 4.02
C ILE A 115 -7.21 -3.66 2.74
N ALA A 116 -8.12 -3.15 1.94
CA ALA A 116 -7.81 -2.35 0.75
C ALA A 116 -8.10 -0.86 0.98
N ALA A 117 -7.53 -0.32 2.07
CA ALA A 117 -7.81 1.03 2.55
C ALA A 117 -6.89 2.11 1.98
N THR A 118 -5.75 1.72 1.39
CA THR A 118 -4.74 2.60 0.79
C THR A 118 -3.97 1.85 -0.30
N ASP A 119 -3.20 2.57 -1.07
CA ASP A 119 -2.33 2.05 -2.11
C ASP A 119 -0.87 1.78 -1.65
N ALA A 120 -0.60 1.97 -0.36
CA ALA A 120 0.70 1.70 0.24
C ALA A 120 1.31 0.32 -0.07
N PRO A 121 0.55 -0.79 -0.25
CA PRO A 121 1.15 -2.11 -0.42
C PRO A 121 2.15 -2.24 -1.55
N THR A 122 2.01 -1.49 -2.65
CA THR A 122 2.87 -1.62 -3.83
C THR A 122 4.07 -0.69 -3.83
N SER A 123 4.10 0.31 -2.94
CA SER A 123 5.11 1.37 -2.97
C SER A 123 6.48 0.95 -2.40
N HIS A 124 7.54 1.62 -2.90
CA HIS A 124 8.90 1.52 -2.34
C HIS A 124 9.15 2.55 -1.23
N SER A 125 8.08 3.10 -0.66
CA SER A 125 8.15 4.07 0.44
C SER A 125 7.36 3.60 1.66
N ALA A 126 7.68 4.14 2.81
CA ALA A 126 6.98 3.95 4.06
C ALA A 126 6.87 5.27 4.81
N VAL A 127 5.81 5.41 5.60
CA VAL A 127 5.64 6.54 6.52
C VAL A 127 6.12 6.11 7.89
N LEU A 128 7.04 6.88 8.47
CA LEU A 128 7.53 6.69 9.82
C LEU A 128 6.77 7.59 10.78
N TYR A 129 6.47 7.05 11.94
CA TYR A 129 5.79 7.74 13.02
C TYR A 129 6.63 7.68 14.29
N THR A 130 6.44 8.64 15.16
CA THR A 130 6.91 8.57 16.54
C THR A 130 6.09 7.53 17.34
N GLU A 131 6.52 7.17 18.53
CA GLU A 131 5.82 6.17 19.36
C GLU A 131 4.42 6.61 19.83
N ASP A 132 4.17 7.92 19.84
CA ASP A 132 2.85 8.51 20.14
C ASP A 132 1.95 8.64 18.90
N GLY A 133 2.41 8.15 17.73
CA GLY A 133 1.63 8.16 16.49
C GLY A 133 1.69 9.45 15.68
N SER A 134 2.56 10.41 16.05
CA SER A 134 2.78 11.62 15.26
C SER A 134 3.67 11.32 14.05
N PHE A 135 3.47 12.06 12.95
CA PHE A 135 4.33 11.94 11.76
C PHE A 135 5.80 12.25 12.10
N ASP A 136 6.73 11.40 11.69
CA ASP A 136 8.18 11.59 11.84
C ASP A 136 8.84 11.90 10.48
N ASP A 137 8.79 10.95 9.53
CA ASP A 137 9.55 11.07 8.28
C ASP A 137 8.99 10.10 7.21
N TYR A 138 9.50 10.22 5.99
CA TYR A 138 9.33 9.22 4.93
C TYR A 138 10.62 8.42 4.74
N ALA A 139 10.48 7.10 4.67
CA ALA A 139 11.54 6.21 4.24
C ALA A 139 11.33 5.80 2.77
N TYR A 140 12.41 5.76 1.98
CA TYR A 140 12.38 5.31 0.59
C TYR A 140 13.38 4.17 0.40
N PHE A 141 12.96 3.13 -0.31
CA PHE A 141 13.76 1.93 -0.54
C PHE A 141 14.21 1.83 -1.99
N LYS A 142 15.17 0.95 -2.27
CA LYS A 142 15.71 0.76 -3.62
C LYS A 142 14.73 0.05 -4.55
N ALA A 143 13.77 -0.69 -4.00
CA ALA A 143 12.81 -1.49 -4.74
C ALA A 143 11.45 -1.50 -4.01
N SER A 144 10.39 -1.66 -4.76
CA SER A 144 9.06 -2.02 -4.24
C SER A 144 9.09 -3.45 -3.68
N PRO A 145 8.08 -3.88 -2.90
CA PRO A 145 8.02 -5.25 -2.38
C PRO A 145 8.22 -6.31 -3.46
N SER A 146 8.91 -7.38 -3.10
CA SER A 146 9.16 -8.49 -4.02
C SER A 146 7.86 -9.19 -4.43
N VAL A 147 6.91 -9.30 -3.49
CA VAL A 147 5.58 -9.86 -3.72
C VAL A 147 4.55 -9.04 -2.97
N VAL A 148 3.48 -8.69 -3.65
CA VAL A 148 2.23 -8.21 -3.05
C VAL A 148 1.20 -9.32 -3.24
N LEU A 149 0.79 -9.95 -2.14
CA LEU A 149 -0.12 -11.09 -2.14
C LEU A 149 -1.46 -10.67 -1.51
N VAL A 150 -2.51 -10.69 -2.30
CA VAL A 150 -3.82 -10.17 -1.93
C VAL A 150 -4.85 -11.29 -1.90
N ASP A 151 -5.35 -11.60 -0.70
CA ASP A 151 -6.47 -12.54 -0.51
C ASP A 151 -7.78 -11.74 -0.44
N THR A 152 -8.55 -11.79 -1.51
CA THR A 152 -9.78 -11.00 -1.65
C THR A 152 -10.89 -11.47 -0.71
N GLU A 153 -10.88 -12.73 -0.26
CA GLU A 153 -11.80 -13.20 0.78
C GLU A 153 -11.49 -12.53 2.14
N VAL A 154 -10.22 -12.35 2.47
CA VAL A 154 -9.81 -11.64 3.70
C VAL A 154 -10.27 -10.18 3.66
N ILE A 155 -10.13 -9.53 2.51
CA ILE A 155 -10.56 -8.14 2.32
C ILE A 155 -12.09 -8.03 2.34
N ALA A 156 -12.81 -8.96 1.67
CA ALA A 156 -14.28 -8.97 1.67
C ALA A 156 -14.89 -9.06 3.08
N LYS A 157 -14.19 -9.73 4.01
CA LYS A 157 -14.59 -9.89 5.42
C LYS A 157 -14.12 -8.75 6.34
N ALA A 158 -13.42 -7.76 5.81
CA ALA A 158 -13.03 -6.58 6.56
C ALA A 158 -14.17 -5.54 6.60
N PRO A 159 -14.20 -4.62 7.56
CA PRO A 159 -15.18 -3.54 7.58
C PRO A 159 -15.17 -2.73 6.27
N THR A 160 -16.33 -2.60 5.63
CA THR A 160 -16.52 -1.96 4.31
C THR A 160 -15.96 -0.54 4.26
N ARG A 161 -15.94 0.19 5.39
CA ARG A 161 -15.38 1.54 5.48
C ARG A 161 -13.91 1.59 5.03
N PHE A 162 -13.14 0.53 5.23
CA PHE A 162 -11.75 0.47 4.75
C PHE A 162 -11.69 0.41 3.21
N LEU A 163 -12.54 -0.40 2.58
CA LEU A 163 -12.61 -0.46 1.12
C LEU A 163 -13.01 0.90 0.53
N VAL A 164 -14.01 1.56 1.14
CA VAL A 164 -14.48 2.89 0.72
C VAL A 164 -13.41 3.96 0.91
N ALA A 165 -12.66 3.91 2.03
CA ALA A 165 -11.52 4.80 2.22
C ALA A 165 -10.45 4.61 1.13
N GLY A 166 -10.14 3.36 0.77
CA GLY A 166 -9.23 3.07 -0.35
C GLY A 166 -9.74 3.59 -1.69
N MET A 167 -11.05 3.53 -1.95
CA MET A 167 -11.64 4.16 -3.15
C MET A 167 -11.46 5.68 -3.13
N GLY A 168 -11.56 6.32 -1.96
CA GLY A 168 -11.33 7.75 -1.80
C GLY A 168 -9.88 8.16 -2.07
N ASP A 169 -8.93 7.32 -1.67
CA ASP A 169 -7.50 7.45 -1.96
C ASP A 169 -7.25 7.29 -3.48
N ALA A 170 -7.70 6.17 -4.03
CA ALA A 170 -7.55 5.83 -5.44
C ALA A 170 -8.22 6.83 -6.39
N LEU A 171 -9.26 7.54 -5.95
CA LEU A 171 -9.94 8.57 -6.75
C LEU A 171 -8.99 9.73 -7.10
N SER A 172 -8.08 10.11 -6.21
CA SER A 172 -7.14 11.21 -6.42
C SER A 172 -6.11 10.89 -7.51
N THR A 173 -5.75 9.62 -7.66
CA THR A 173 -4.61 9.14 -8.44
C THR A 173 -4.60 9.65 -9.88
N TYR A 174 -5.74 9.60 -10.56
CA TYR A 174 -5.82 10.10 -11.95
C TYR A 174 -5.66 11.62 -12.03
N PHE A 175 -6.32 12.35 -11.16
CA PHE A 175 -6.30 13.81 -11.20
C PHE A 175 -4.92 14.35 -10.86
N GLU A 176 -4.25 13.76 -9.89
CA GLU A 176 -2.90 14.13 -9.49
C GLU A 176 -1.85 13.72 -10.55
N ALA A 177 -1.90 12.49 -11.07
CA ALA A 177 -1.01 12.06 -12.15
C ALA A 177 -1.20 12.90 -13.42
N ARG A 178 -2.40 13.34 -13.73
CA ARG A 178 -2.69 14.27 -14.82
C ARG A 178 -2.05 15.64 -14.58
N ALA A 179 -2.20 16.18 -13.38
CA ALA A 179 -1.63 17.47 -13.00
C ALA A 179 -0.09 17.45 -13.05
N THR A 180 0.55 16.43 -12.48
CA THR A 180 2.00 16.26 -12.50
C THR A 180 2.55 16.05 -13.91
N SER A 181 1.84 15.27 -14.74
CA SER A 181 2.20 15.06 -16.14
C SER A 181 2.15 16.37 -16.94
N SER A 182 1.12 17.19 -16.72
CA SER A 182 0.94 18.48 -17.41
C SER A 182 1.96 19.54 -16.98
N SER A 183 2.38 19.52 -15.73
CA SER A 183 3.36 20.45 -15.16
C SER A 183 4.81 19.94 -15.24
N PHE A 184 5.03 18.73 -15.77
CA PHE A 184 6.33 18.07 -15.80
C PHE A 184 6.98 17.94 -14.40
N THR A 185 6.17 17.78 -13.38
CA THR A 185 6.63 17.60 -12.00
C THR A 185 7.31 16.24 -11.83
N LYS A 186 8.34 16.20 -11.00
CA LYS A 186 9.08 14.98 -10.66
C LYS A 186 8.20 13.98 -9.90
N VAL A 187 8.46 12.70 -10.11
CA VAL A 187 7.78 11.57 -9.44
C VAL A 187 8.76 10.78 -8.56
N ASN A 188 8.24 10.09 -7.54
CA ASN A 188 9.03 9.31 -6.59
C ASN A 188 9.84 8.19 -7.27
N ALA A 189 9.27 7.52 -8.25
CA ALA A 189 9.95 6.50 -9.05
C ALA A 189 11.24 6.99 -9.75
N GLY A 190 11.44 8.29 -9.82
CA GLY A 190 12.56 8.92 -10.51
C GLY A 190 13.87 9.01 -9.75
N LEU A 191 13.84 8.93 -8.43
CA LEU A 191 15.02 9.08 -7.59
C LEU A 191 15.37 7.74 -6.94
N PRO A 192 16.61 7.26 -7.12
CA PRO A 192 17.10 6.14 -6.32
C PRO A 192 17.13 6.52 -4.84
N CYS A 193 16.78 5.58 -3.97
CA CYS A 193 16.82 5.77 -2.53
C CYS A 193 18.17 6.34 -2.06
N GLY A 194 18.13 7.35 -1.20
CA GLY A 194 19.32 7.97 -0.60
C GLY A 194 20.19 8.79 -1.56
N VAL A 195 19.76 8.97 -2.82
CA VAL A 195 20.47 9.82 -3.78
C VAL A 195 19.87 11.23 -3.78
N ARG A 196 20.71 12.23 -3.48
CA ARG A 196 20.32 13.64 -3.57
C ARG A 196 20.17 14.05 -5.03
N GLU A 197 19.28 14.99 -5.31
CA GLU A 197 19.00 15.54 -6.65
C GLU A 197 20.26 16.01 -7.39
N GLU A 198 21.25 16.50 -6.66
CA GLU A 198 22.55 16.90 -7.18
C GLU A 198 23.31 15.77 -7.90
N LYS A 199 23.05 14.52 -7.51
CA LYS A 199 23.71 13.32 -8.05
C LYS A 199 22.89 12.58 -9.10
N CYS A 200 21.57 12.78 -9.12
CA CYS A 200 20.68 12.11 -10.06
C CYS A 200 19.61 13.08 -10.56
N ARG A 201 19.41 13.12 -11.88
CA ARG A 201 18.34 13.95 -12.45
C ARG A 201 16.98 13.42 -12.03
N PRO A 202 16.07 14.29 -11.58
CA PRO A 202 14.68 13.91 -11.34
C PRO A 202 14.06 13.30 -12.60
N ALA A 203 13.09 12.42 -12.43
CA ALA A 203 12.32 11.87 -13.53
C ALA A 203 10.86 12.29 -13.41
N ILE A 204 10.20 12.41 -14.55
CA ILE A 204 8.76 12.61 -14.66
C ILE A 204 8.06 11.26 -14.88
N GLY A 205 6.73 11.24 -14.73
CA GLY A 205 5.90 10.08 -14.99
C GLY A 205 5.96 9.60 -16.44
N THR A 206 5.53 8.37 -16.64
CA THR A 206 5.45 7.73 -17.95
C THR A 206 4.02 7.81 -18.51
N ASN A 207 3.85 7.56 -19.81
CA ASN A 207 2.52 7.38 -20.38
C ASN A 207 1.82 6.15 -19.77
N ALA A 208 2.59 5.13 -19.37
CA ALA A 208 2.05 3.94 -18.72
C ALA A 208 1.44 4.28 -17.35
N SER A 209 2.15 5.05 -16.50
CA SER A 209 1.61 5.46 -15.18
C SER A 209 0.33 6.29 -15.31
N LEU A 210 0.28 7.22 -16.27
CA LEU A 210 -0.92 8.01 -16.53
C LEU A 210 -2.09 7.16 -17.06
N ALA A 211 -1.81 6.16 -17.91
CA ALA A 211 -2.84 5.25 -18.41
C ALA A 211 -3.40 4.35 -17.29
N LEU A 212 -2.54 3.86 -16.37
CA LEU A 212 -2.96 3.09 -15.20
C LEU A 212 -3.77 3.95 -14.22
N ALA A 213 -3.35 5.20 -13.98
CA ALA A 213 -4.11 6.14 -13.16
C ALA A 213 -5.51 6.43 -13.76
N LYS A 214 -5.60 6.53 -15.09
CA LYS A 214 -6.89 6.70 -15.77
C LYS A 214 -7.76 5.45 -15.64
N LEU A 215 -7.22 4.27 -15.84
CA LEU A 215 -7.92 3.01 -15.64
C LEU A 215 -8.43 2.88 -14.19
N CYS A 216 -7.61 3.29 -13.20
CA CYS A 216 -8.01 3.37 -11.80
C CYS A 216 -9.31 4.17 -11.64
N TYR A 217 -9.35 5.38 -12.15
CA TYR A 217 -10.54 6.24 -12.10
C TYR A 217 -11.76 5.62 -12.79
N GLU A 218 -11.60 5.10 -14.03
CA GLU A 218 -12.69 4.50 -14.80
C GLU A 218 -13.28 3.28 -14.08
N THR A 219 -12.43 2.41 -13.49
CA THR A 219 -12.87 1.23 -12.73
C THR A 219 -13.61 1.61 -11.44
N LEU A 220 -13.16 2.67 -10.74
CA LEU A 220 -13.88 3.18 -9.56
C LEU A 220 -15.31 3.60 -9.90
N LEU A 221 -15.51 4.30 -11.01
CA LEU A 221 -16.84 4.75 -11.43
C LEU A 221 -17.73 3.57 -11.85
N GLU A 222 -17.17 2.56 -12.51
CA GLU A 222 -17.93 1.40 -12.99
C GLU A 222 -18.32 0.44 -11.86
N ASP A 223 -17.38 0.09 -10.97
CA ASP A 223 -17.54 -1.01 -10.05
C ASP A 223 -17.62 -0.61 -8.58
N GLY A 224 -17.27 0.64 -8.21
CA GLY A 224 -17.12 1.05 -6.81
C GLY A 224 -18.35 0.78 -5.95
N LYS A 225 -19.55 1.15 -6.43
CA LYS A 225 -20.81 0.90 -5.70
C LYS A 225 -21.09 -0.59 -5.55
N LYS A 226 -20.91 -1.36 -6.62
CA LYS A 226 -21.16 -2.82 -6.64
C LYS A 226 -20.19 -3.54 -5.69
N ALA A 227 -18.91 -3.11 -5.67
CA ALA A 227 -17.90 -3.65 -4.77
C ALA A 227 -18.20 -3.34 -3.30
N LYS A 228 -18.68 -2.13 -2.99
CA LYS A 228 -19.14 -1.78 -1.66
C LYS A 228 -20.28 -2.70 -1.21
N ASP A 229 -21.30 -2.86 -2.05
CA ASP A 229 -22.46 -3.71 -1.73
C ASP A 229 -22.03 -5.18 -1.54
N ALA A 230 -21.06 -5.67 -2.33
CA ALA A 230 -20.49 -7.02 -2.17
C ALA A 230 -19.72 -7.17 -0.83
N CYS A 231 -18.92 -6.17 -0.46
CA CYS A 231 -18.19 -6.15 0.80
C CYS A 231 -19.13 -6.10 2.01
N ASP A 232 -20.23 -5.34 1.96
CA ASP A 232 -21.25 -5.30 3.00
C ASP A 232 -21.90 -6.69 3.23
N CYS A 233 -21.91 -7.53 2.19
CA CYS A 233 -22.38 -8.92 2.25
C CYS A 233 -21.26 -9.94 2.53
N ASN A 234 -20.01 -9.52 2.72
CA ASN A 234 -18.81 -10.37 2.85
C ASN A 234 -18.63 -11.34 1.66
N CYS A 235 -18.99 -10.90 0.46
CA CYS A 235 -18.95 -11.71 -0.75
C CYS A 235 -17.82 -11.27 -1.68
N VAL A 236 -17.07 -12.23 -2.22
CA VAL A 236 -16.16 -11.98 -3.32
C VAL A 236 -16.94 -11.98 -4.63
N THR A 237 -16.85 -10.88 -5.36
CA THR A 237 -17.47 -10.69 -6.67
C THR A 237 -16.46 -10.11 -7.62
N LYS A 238 -16.71 -10.17 -8.93
CA LYS A 238 -15.82 -9.54 -9.92
C LYS A 238 -15.63 -8.03 -9.65
N SER A 239 -16.69 -7.32 -9.26
CA SER A 239 -16.58 -5.89 -8.95
C SER A 239 -15.73 -5.64 -7.70
N LEU A 240 -15.82 -6.52 -6.67
CA LEU A 240 -14.92 -6.43 -5.51
C LEU A 240 -13.47 -6.69 -5.93
N GLU A 241 -13.21 -7.73 -6.72
CA GLU A 241 -11.88 -8.02 -7.26
C GLU A 241 -11.31 -6.81 -8.01
N ASN A 242 -12.10 -6.22 -8.91
CA ASN A 242 -11.70 -5.04 -9.68
C ASN A 242 -11.37 -3.84 -8.77
N ILE A 243 -12.14 -3.61 -7.71
CA ILE A 243 -11.90 -2.49 -6.79
C ILE A 243 -10.71 -2.76 -5.84
N VAL A 244 -10.50 -4.00 -5.43
CA VAL A 244 -9.29 -4.38 -4.67
C VAL A 244 -8.04 -4.15 -5.50
N GLU A 245 -8.03 -4.60 -6.76
CA GLU A 245 -6.94 -4.30 -7.71
C GLU A 245 -6.76 -2.79 -7.90
N THR A 246 -7.86 -2.07 -8.04
CA THR A 246 -7.84 -0.61 -8.22
C THR A 246 -7.23 0.12 -7.04
N ASN A 247 -7.68 -0.18 -5.81
CA ASN A 247 -7.20 0.47 -4.60
C ASN A 247 -5.73 0.15 -4.31
N ILE A 248 -5.27 -1.07 -4.60
CA ILE A 248 -3.93 -1.52 -4.24
C ILE A 248 -2.94 -1.37 -5.39
N LEU A 249 -3.27 -1.90 -6.58
CA LEU A 249 -2.32 -1.95 -7.70
C LEU A 249 -2.39 -0.72 -8.57
N LEU A 250 -3.57 -0.39 -9.12
CA LEU A 250 -3.69 0.70 -10.09
C LEU A 250 -3.40 2.07 -9.43
N SER A 251 -3.94 2.30 -8.24
CA SER A 251 -3.63 3.49 -7.45
C SER A 251 -2.16 3.52 -7.06
N GLY A 252 -1.63 2.42 -6.54
CA GLY A 252 -0.25 2.36 -6.10
C GLY A 252 0.78 2.62 -7.20
N LEU A 253 0.60 2.03 -8.38
CA LEU A 253 1.46 2.31 -9.54
C LEU A 253 1.23 3.72 -10.09
N GLY A 254 -0.02 4.18 -10.03
CA GLY A 254 -0.44 5.50 -10.50
C GLY A 254 0.19 6.62 -9.70
N PHE A 255 0.12 6.58 -8.36
CA PHE A 255 0.69 7.64 -7.53
C PHE A 255 2.22 7.62 -7.55
N GLU A 256 2.84 6.45 -7.39
CA GLU A 256 4.29 6.35 -7.23
C GLU A 256 5.04 6.70 -8.50
N SER A 257 4.52 6.28 -9.65
CA SER A 257 5.09 6.53 -10.97
C SER A 257 4.42 7.66 -11.75
N GLY A 258 3.27 8.15 -11.29
CA GLY A 258 2.54 9.29 -11.87
C GLY A 258 2.66 10.58 -11.08
N GLY A 259 2.88 10.48 -9.78
CA GLY A 259 3.10 11.61 -8.87
C GLY A 259 1.85 12.05 -8.11
N LEU A 260 2.06 12.82 -7.05
CA LEU A 260 1.04 13.44 -6.20
C LEU A 260 0.98 14.95 -6.44
N ALA A 261 -0.16 15.57 -6.11
CA ALA A 261 -0.39 16.99 -6.30
C ALA A 261 -1.19 17.61 -5.13
N ALA A 262 -2.22 18.40 -5.42
CA ALA A 262 -2.92 19.16 -4.38
C ALA A 262 -3.79 18.29 -3.46
N ALA A 263 -4.34 17.18 -3.94
CA ALA A 263 -5.20 16.33 -3.11
C ALA A 263 -4.46 15.80 -1.87
N HIS A 264 -3.28 15.23 -2.06
CA HIS A 264 -2.44 14.76 -0.95
C HIS A 264 -1.83 15.90 -0.14
N ALA A 265 -1.43 17.01 -0.76
CA ALA A 265 -0.95 18.18 -0.02
C ALA A 265 -2.02 18.75 0.93
N ILE A 266 -3.27 18.76 0.50
CA ILE A 266 -4.42 19.16 1.36
C ILE A 266 -4.63 18.13 2.46
N HIS A 267 -4.58 16.84 2.14
CA HIS A 267 -4.64 15.77 3.14
C HIS A 267 -3.58 15.97 4.22
N ASP A 268 -2.32 16.22 3.85
CA ASP A 268 -1.23 16.43 4.81
C ASP A 268 -1.52 17.61 5.75
N GLY A 269 -2.05 18.71 5.21
CA GLY A 269 -2.52 19.84 6.00
C GLY A 269 -3.66 19.48 6.96
N LEU A 270 -4.59 18.60 6.54
CA LEU A 270 -5.69 18.16 7.39
C LEU A 270 -5.22 17.27 8.56
N THR A 271 -4.11 16.56 8.44
CA THR A 271 -3.60 15.69 9.52
C THR A 271 -3.27 16.44 10.80
N ILE A 272 -3.00 17.75 10.73
CA ILE A 272 -2.65 18.60 11.86
C ILE A 272 -3.92 18.99 12.68
N LEU A 273 -5.10 18.91 12.07
CA LEU A 273 -6.36 19.34 12.67
C LEU A 273 -6.95 18.23 13.54
N GLU A 274 -7.09 18.42 14.85
CA GLU A 274 -7.67 17.45 15.78
C GLU A 274 -9.04 16.91 15.32
N GLY A 275 -9.90 17.76 14.76
CA GLY A 275 -11.22 17.40 14.27
C GLY A 275 -11.22 16.40 13.12
N THR A 276 -10.06 16.13 12.49
CA THR A 276 -9.93 15.20 11.37
C THR A 276 -9.28 13.87 11.74
N HIS A 277 -8.83 13.67 12.98
CA HIS A 277 -8.15 12.45 13.40
C HIS A 277 -9.04 11.20 13.35
N GLY A 278 -10.37 11.35 13.42
CA GLY A 278 -11.32 10.25 13.28
C GLY A 278 -11.57 9.78 11.84
N TYR A 279 -11.01 10.45 10.85
CA TYR A 279 -11.13 10.09 9.41
C TYR A 279 -9.93 9.34 8.93
N PHE A 280 -10.16 8.32 8.07
CA PHE A 280 -9.10 7.58 7.41
C PHE A 280 -8.38 8.43 6.36
N HIS A 281 -7.19 7.99 5.98
CA HIS A 281 -6.36 8.64 4.96
C HIS A 281 -7.17 8.96 3.69
N GLY A 282 -7.74 7.96 3.05
CA GLY A 282 -8.48 8.14 1.79
C GLY A 282 -9.75 8.98 1.92
N GLU A 283 -10.39 9.04 3.10
CA GLU A 283 -11.53 9.94 3.32
C GLU A 283 -11.09 11.41 3.27
N LYS A 284 -9.92 11.74 3.81
CA LYS A 284 -9.31 13.07 3.73
C LYS A 284 -8.77 13.38 2.33
N VAL A 285 -8.17 12.39 1.66
CA VAL A 285 -7.70 12.53 0.27
C VAL A 285 -8.86 12.78 -0.70
N ALA A 286 -10.00 12.10 -0.51
CA ALA A 286 -11.20 12.36 -1.32
C ALA A 286 -11.67 13.82 -1.21
N PHE A 287 -11.65 14.41 0.00
CA PHE A 287 -11.92 15.83 0.18
C PHE A 287 -10.90 16.69 -0.57
N GLY A 288 -9.61 16.36 -0.43
CA GLY A 288 -8.51 17.04 -1.13
C GLY A 288 -8.67 16.97 -2.66
N THR A 289 -9.15 15.84 -3.18
CA THR A 289 -9.42 15.67 -4.62
C THR A 289 -10.47 16.67 -5.13
N ILE A 290 -11.57 16.82 -4.40
CA ILE A 290 -12.61 17.81 -4.76
C ILE A 290 -12.03 19.23 -4.70
N ALA A 291 -11.26 19.54 -3.67
CA ALA A 291 -10.61 20.85 -3.54
C ALA A 291 -9.62 21.11 -4.68
N GLN A 292 -8.83 20.11 -5.10
CA GLN A 292 -7.95 20.22 -6.27
C GLN A 292 -8.74 20.50 -7.56
N LEU A 293 -9.84 19.79 -7.79
CA LEU A 293 -10.67 20.02 -8.99
C LEU A 293 -11.26 21.43 -9.03
N VAL A 294 -11.62 21.98 -7.87
CA VAL A 294 -12.06 23.38 -7.78
C VAL A 294 -10.92 24.35 -8.11
N LEU A 295 -9.70 24.09 -7.58
CA LEU A 295 -8.51 24.89 -7.88
C LEU A 295 -8.14 24.86 -9.37
N GLU A 296 -8.31 23.71 -10.03
CA GLU A 296 -8.07 23.52 -11.46
C GLU A 296 -9.19 24.10 -12.34
N ASN A 297 -10.26 24.61 -11.76
CA ASN A 297 -11.47 25.05 -12.48
C ASN A 297 -12.02 23.95 -13.41
N ALA A 298 -12.02 22.71 -12.91
CA ALA A 298 -12.52 21.55 -13.65
C ALA A 298 -14.02 21.68 -13.96
N PRO A 299 -14.52 21.08 -15.06
CA PRO A 299 -15.95 21.01 -15.34
C PRO A 299 -16.74 20.41 -14.17
N LYS A 300 -17.97 20.85 -13.98
CA LYS A 300 -18.88 20.37 -12.93
C LYS A 300 -19.65 19.11 -13.39
N GLU A 301 -19.01 18.18 -14.03
CA GLU A 301 -19.63 16.94 -14.49
C GLU A 301 -19.44 15.80 -13.47
#